data_88360ceff51feae3f4869c08b69d79f1
#
_entry.id   88360ceff51feae3f4869c08b69d79f1
#
_cell.length_a   1.000
_cell.length_b   1.000
_cell.length_c   1.000
_cell.angle_alpha   90.00
_cell.angle_beta   90.00
_cell.angle_gamma   90.00
#
_symmetry.space_group_name_H-M   'P 1'
#
loop_
_entity.id
_entity.type
_entity.pdbx_description
1 polymer ?
#
loop_
_entity_poly.entity_id
_entity_poly.type
_entity_poly.pdbx_seq_one_letter_code
_entity_poly.pdbx_strand_id
1 'polypeptide(L)'
;MSGVARRTRRMRRRKRERLHKLDMLLGKFGYPVIEPESLDKPFEEWHVRAELATRYIEDDELRRESISIALRHMARHRGWRNPYRQVDSLISDNPYSKQYGELKEKAKAYNDDATAAEEESTPAQLVVAMLDAGYAEAPRLRWRTGSKKPDAEGYLPVRLMQEDNANELKQIFRVQRVPADEWKPLFRSVFYAVSPKGSAEQRVGQDPLAPEQARALKASLAFQEYRIANVITNLRIKDASAELRKLTVDEKQSIYDQLVSPSSEDITWSDLCDFLGFKRSQLKGVGSLTEDGEERISSRPPRLTSVQRIYESDNKIRKPLVAWWKSASDNEHEAMIRLLSNTVDIDKVREDVAYASAIEFIDGLDDDALTKLDSVDLPSGRAAYSVETLQKLTRQMLTTDDDLHEARKTLFNVTDSWRPPADPIGEPLGNPSVDRVLKNVNRYLMNCQQRWGNPV
;
A
#
# COMPACT_ATOMS: atom_id res chain seq x y z
N MET A 1 -8.13 -19.72 2.25
CA MET A 1 -8.92 -18.59 1.70
C MET A 1 -8.01 -17.76 0.81
N SER A 2 -8.45 -17.40 -0.42
CA SER A 2 -7.64 -16.60 -1.34
C SER A 2 -7.38 -15.19 -0.78
N GLY A 3 -6.25 -14.56 -1.15
CA GLY A 3 -5.92 -13.18 -0.74
C GLY A 3 -7.00 -12.16 -1.12
N VAL A 4 -7.72 -12.41 -2.22
CA VAL A 4 -8.87 -11.61 -2.69
C VAL A 4 -10.02 -11.63 -1.69
N ALA A 5 -10.37 -12.78 -1.13
CA ALA A 5 -11.45 -12.88 -0.14
C ALA A 5 -11.11 -12.13 1.16
N ARG A 6 -9.85 -12.16 1.61
CA ARG A 6 -9.38 -11.40 2.78
C ARG A 6 -9.45 -9.90 2.53
N ARG A 7 -9.00 -9.44 1.35
CA ARG A 7 -9.06 -8.03 0.94
C ARG A 7 -10.51 -7.52 0.91
N THR A 8 -11.41 -8.27 0.30
CA THR A 8 -12.84 -7.93 0.21
C THR A 8 -13.48 -7.80 1.59
N ARG A 9 -13.24 -8.75 2.51
CA ARG A 9 -13.76 -8.68 3.88
C ARG A 9 -13.24 -7.47 4.65
N ARG A 10 -11.95 -7.16 4.52
CA ARG A 10 -11.34 -5.98 5.15
C ARG A 10 -11.98 -4.69 4.62
N MET A 11 -12.20 -4.60 3.31
CA MET A 11 -12.86 -3.46 2.69
C MET A 11 -14.32 -3.30 3.19
N ARG A 12 -15.09 -4.40 3.28
CA ARG A 12 -16.47 -4.37 3.80
C ARG A 12 -16.52 -3.96 5.28
N ARG A 13 -15.61 -4.46 6.11
CA ARG A 13 -15.53 -4.07 7.53
C ARG A 13 -15.29 -2.57 7.69
N ARG A 14 -14.32 -2.02 6.97
CA ARG A 14 -13.99 -0.59 7.01
C ARG A 14 -15.11 0.29 6.49
N LYS A 15 -15.82 -0.15 5.46
CA LYS A 15 -17.01 0.53 4.97
C LYS A 15 -18.07 0.63 6.08
N ARG A 16 -18.32 -0.47 6.80
CA ARG A 16 -19.25 -0.48 7.95
C ARG A 16 -18.80 0.42 9.10
N GLU A 17 -17.53 0.37 9.46
CA GLU A 17 -16.97 1.23 10.54
C GLU A 17 -17.11 2.73 10.20
N ARG A 18 -16.90 3.11 8.94
CA ARG A 18 -17.10 4.50 8.48
C ARG A 18 -18.56 4.93 8.52
N LEU A 19 -19.44 4.08 8.01
CA LEU A 19 -20.87 4.36 8.05
C LEU A 19 -21.37 4.52 9.48
N HIS A 20 -20.97 3.63 10.37
CA HIS A 20 -21.33 3.74 11.79
C HIS A 20 -20.87 5.06 12.43
N LYS A 21 -19.66 5.55 12.13
CA LYS A 21 -19.19 6.86 12.62
C LYS A 21 -19.99 8.01 12.03
N LEU A 22 -20.34 7.94 10.76
CA LEU A 22 -21.20 8.93 10.12
C LEU A 22 -22.60 8.92 10.73
N ASP A 23 -23.19 7.74 10.93
CA ASP A 23 -24.52 7.58 11.52
C ASP A 23 -24.61 8.17 12.94
N MET A 24 -23.55 7.99 13.75
CA MET A 24 -23.47 8.65 15.07
C MET A 24 -23.45 10.18 14.97
N LEU A 25 -22.76 10.75 13.97
CA LEU A 25 -22.73 12.20 13.76
C LEU A 25 -24.05 12.71 13.20
N LEU A 26 -24.67 11.99 12.27
CA LEU A 26 -26.01 12.32 11.77
C LEU A 26 -27.01 12.39 12.92
N GLY A 27 -27.08 11.38 13.78
CA GLY A 27 -27.93 11.38 14.97
C GLY A 27 -27.63 12.52 15.93
N LYS A 28 -26.34 12.87 16.15
CA LYS A 28 -25.94 14.01 16.99
C LYS A 28 -26.48 15.33 16.49
N PHE A 29 -26.53 15.53 15.16
CA PHE A 29 -27.01 16.77 14.54
C PHE A 29 -28.48 16.73 14.13
N GLY A 30 -29.21 15.67 14.51
CA GLY A 30 -30.66 15.54 14.25
C GLY A 30 -31.01 15.18 12.81
N TYR A 31 -30.08 14.59 12.06
CA TYR A 31 -30.36 14.00 10.75
C TYR A 31 -30.82 12.55 10.91
N PRO A 32 -31.88 12.12 10.20
CA PRO A 32 -32.32 10.73 10.26
C PRO A 32 -31.33 9.81 9.52
N VAL A 33 -31.25 8.56 9.94
CA VAL A 33 -30.42 7.55 9.28
C VAL A 33 -31.29 6.76 8.32
N ILE A 34 -31.14 7.02 7.04
CA ILE A 34 -31.92 6.36 5.97
C ILE A 34 -31.09 5.22 5.37
N GLU A 35 -31.62 4.01 5.37
CA GLU A 35 -30.98 2.87 4.74
C GLU A 35 -31.28 2.84 3.22
N PRO A 36 -30.30 2.46 2.38
CA PRO A 36 -30.49 2.45 0.92
C PRO A 36 -31.60 1.51 0.44
N GLU A 37 -31.82 0.45 1.20
CA GLU A 37 -32.85 -0.55 0.92
C GLU A 37 -34.27 0.01 1.10
N SER A 38 -34.43 1.17 1.76
CA SER A 38 -35.71 1.86 1.92
C SER A 38 -36.04 2.82 0.77
N LEU A 39 -35.15 2.99 -0.20
CA LEU A 39 -35.36 3.87 -1.35
C LEU A 39 -36.20 3.17 -2.43
N ASP A 40 -37.18 3.86 -2.94
CA ASP A 40 -38.20 3.29 -3.84
C ASP A 40 -37.66 3.07 -5.27
N LYS A 41 -36.68 3.86 -5.70
CA LYS A 41 -36.19 3.85 -7.07
C LYS A 41 -34.72 3.42 -7.18
N PRO A 42 -34.34 2.66 -8.21
CA PRO A 42 -32.95 2.42 -8.52
C PRO A 42 -32.19 3.74 -8.72
N PHE A 43 -31.00 3.86 -8.11
CA PHE A 43 -30.12 5.03 -8.25
C PHE A 43 -30.68 6.35 -7.72
N GLU A 44 -31.71 6.32 -6.89
CA GLU A 44 -32.35 7.50 -6.31
C GLU A 44 -31.33 8.40 -5.58
N GLU A 45 -30.34 7.84 -4.93
CA GLU A 45 -29.31 8.63 -4.26
C GLU A 45 -28.55 9.59 -5.19
N TRP A 46 -28.42 9.29 -6.47
CA TRP A 46 -27.80 10.19 -7.44
C TRP A 46 -28.72 11.37 -7.76
N HIS A 47 -30.02 11.12 -7.93
CA HIS A 47 -31.01 12.16 -8.15
C HIS A 47 -31.14 13.10 -6.94
N VAL A 48 -31.18 12.54 -5.73
CA VAL A 48 -31.17 13.33 -4.46
C VAL A 48 -29.94 14.23 -4.37
N ARG A 49 -28.75 13.70 -4.70
CA ARG A 49 -27.52 14.49 -4.69
C ARG A 49 -27.53 15.63 -5.70
N ALA A 50 -27.98 15.35 -6.93
CA ALA A 50 -28.11 16.33 -8.01
C ALA A 50 -29.08 17.46 -7.62
N GLU A 51 -30.22 17.09 -7.06
CA GLU A 51 -31.24 18.06 -6.59
C GLU A 51 -30.70 18.95 -5.45
N LEU A 52 -30.09 18.36 -4.42
CA LEU A 52 -29.50 19.08 -3.30
C LEU A 52 -28.39 20.07 -3.73
N ALA A 53 -27.66 19.76 -4.77
CA ALA A 53 -26.61 20.63 -5.31
C ALA A 53 -27.16 21.78 -6.16
N THR A 54 -28.44 21.72 -6.58
CA THR A 54 -29.04 22.66 -7.51
C THR A 54 -29.99 23.64 -6.82
N ARG A 55 -30.85 23.15 -5.92
CA ARG A 55 -31.91 23.97 -5.30
C ARG A 55 -31.99 23.76 -3.79
N TYR A 56 -32.36 24.81 -3.06
CA TYR A 56 -32.68 24.74 -1.64
C TYR A 56 -34.02 24.02 -1.42
N ILE A 57 -34.06 23.10 -0.48
CA ILE A 57 -35.28 22.39 -0.08
C ILE A 57 -35.87 23.11 1.14
N GLU A 58 -37.07 23.67 0.99
CA GLU A 58 -37.73 24.47 2.03
C GLU A 58 -38.20 23.63 3.22
N ASP A 59 -38.71 22.43 2.97
CA ASP A 59 -39.12 21.47 3.99
C ASP A 59 -37.91 20.96 4.78
N ASP A 60 -37.86 21.24 6.09
CA ASP A 60 -36.72 20.92 6.93
C ASP A 60 -36.54 19.41 7.13
N GLU A 61 -37.63 18.66 7.25
CA GLU A 61 -37.59 17.22 7.43
C GLU A 61 -37.07 16.54 6.16
N LEU A 62 -37.68 16.86 5.02
CA LEU A 62 -37.24 16.37 3.71
C LEU A 62 -35.80 16.76 3.39
N ARG A 63 -35.38 17.99 3.73
CA ARG A 63 -34.00 18.47 3.53
C ARG A 63 -33.00 17.64 4.36
N ARG A 64 -33.30 17.37 5.63
CA ARG A 64 -32.43 16.55 6.51
C ARG A 64 -32.36 15.11 6.05
N GLU A 65 -33.48 14.53 5.62
CA GLU A 65 -33.50 13.18 5.02
C GLU A 65 -32.63 13.12 3.77
N SER A 66 -32.84 14.05 2.84
CA SER A 66 -32.09 14.12 1.59
C SER A 66 -30.58 14.30 1.82
N ILE A 67 -30.19 15.17 2.75
CA ILE A 67 -28.79 15.34 3.13
C ILE A 67 -28.20 14.04 3.72
N SER A 68 -28.95 13.34 4.56
CA SER A 68 -28.51 12.04 5.10
C SER A 68 -28.29 10.99 4.01
N ILE A 69 -29.21 10.88 3.06
CA ILE A 69 -29.10 9.99 1.90
C ILE A 69 -27.83 10.32 1.10
N ALA A 70 -27.60 11.61 0.79
CA ALA A 70 -26.42 12.06 0.05
C ALA A 70 -25.11 11.74 0.77
N LEU A 71 -25.02 12.05 2.05
CA LEU A 71 -23.83 11.80 2.88
C LEU A 71 -23.51 10.30 2.97
N ARG A 72 -24.51 9.45 3.21
CA ARG A 72 -24.34 8.00 3.30
C ARG A 72 -23.97 7.40 1.94
N HIS A 73 -24.55 7.89 0.85
CA HIS A 73 -24.17 7.49 -0.51
C HIS A 73 -22.70 7.87 -0.79
N MET A 74 -22.29 9.11 -0.54
CA MET A 74 -20.91 9.56 -0.73
C MET A 74 -19.92 8.79 0.15
N ALA A 75 -20.25 8.49 1.41
CA ALA A 75 -19.40 7.68 2.28
C ALA A 75 -19.17 6.26 1.74
N ARG A 76 -20.13 5.72 0.97
CA ARG A 76 -20.00 4.42 0.28
C ARG A 76 -19.24 4.53 -1.05
N HIS A 77 -19.39 5.65 -1.76
CA HIS A 77 -18.91 5.88 -3.13
C HIS A 77 -18.09 7.18 -3.24
N ARG A 78 -17.20 7.43 -2.29
CA ARG A 78 -16.49 8.69 -2.10
C ARG A 78 -15.49 9.08 -3.19
N GLY A 79 -15.29 8.24 -4.21
CA GLY A 79 -14.24 8.44 -5.20
C GLY A 79 -12.88 7.88 -4.79
N TRP A 80 -11.94 7.92 -5.71
CA TRP A 80 -10.56 7.54 -5.47
C TRP A 80 -9.77 8.72 -4.90
N ARG A 81 -8.93 8.46 -3.91
CA ARG A 81 -7.98 9.43 -3.36
C ARG A 81 -6.58 8.88 -3.46
N ASN A 82 -5.66 9.72 -3.87
CA ASN A 82 -4.27 9.39 -3.71
C ASN A 82 -3.95 9.23 -2.21
N PRO A 83 -3.31 8.12 -1.80
CA PRO A 83 -3.02 7.86 -0.40
C PRO A 83 -2.05 8.87 0.22
N TYR A 84 -1.32 9.63 -0.59
CA TYR A 84 -0.36 10.64 -0.15
C TYR A 84 -0.98 12.03 0.06
N ARG A 85 -2.21 12.27 -0.36
CA ARG A 85 -2.93 13.55 -0.14
C ARG A 85 -3.63 13.56 1.20
N GLN A 86 -3.56 14.69 1.91
CA GLN A 86 -4.29 14.90 3.17
C GLN A 86 -5.80 15.04 2.91
N VAL A 87 -6.63 14.54 3.84
CA VAL A 87 -8.08 14.70 3.77
C VAL A 87 -8.48 16.16 3.93
N ASP A 88 -7.80 16.88 4.80
CA ASP A 88 -8.11 18.28 5.07
C ASP A 88 -7.87 19.20 3.87
N SER A 89 -7.02 18.80 2.92
CA SER A 89 -6.87 19.53 1.65
C SER A 89 -8.15 19.53 0.80
N LEU A 90 -9.05 18.58 1.01
CA LEU A 90 -10.35 18.52 0.33
C LEU A 90 -11.34 19.58 0.84
N ILE A 91 -11.12 20.14 2.04
CA ILE A 91 -11.97 21.19 2.63
C ILE A 91 -11.78 22.51 1.90
N SER A 92 -10.55 22.78 1.44
CA SER A 92 -10.24 23.98 0.67
C SER A 92 -10.96 23.99 -0.69
N ASP A 93 -11.11 25.15 -1.27
CA ASP A 93 -11.65 25.25 -2.63
C ASP A 93 -10.58 24.77 -3.62
N ASN A 94 -10.85 23.63 -4.22
CA ASN A 94 -10.03 23.02 -5.23
C ASN A 94 -10.79 22.98 -6.56
N PRO A 95 -10.12 23.06 -7.71
CA PRO A 95 -10.76 22.80 -9.00
C PRO A 95 -11.22 21.34 -9.06
N TYR A 96 -12.14 21.04 -9.96
CA TYR A 96 -12.44 19.65 -10.30
C TYR A 96 -11.21 18.98 -10.90
N SER A 97 -11.09 17.67 -10.71
CA SER A 97 -9.95 16.89 -11.19
C SER A 97 -9.91 16.88 -12.72
N LYS A 98 -8.69 16.71 -13.25
CA LYS A 98 -8.51 16.52 -14.70
C LYS A 98 -9.31 15.31 -15.20
N GLN A 99 -9.37 14.24 -14.42
CA GLN A 99 -10.15 13.03 -14.72
C GLN A 99 -11.64 13.34 -14.83
N TYR A 100 -12.15 14.25 -14.01
CA TYR A 100 -13.54 14.69 -14.11
C TYR A 100 -13.79 15.51 -15.39
N GLY A 101 -12.85 16.38 -15.76
CA GLY A 101 -12.88 17.09 -17.05
C GLY A 101 -12.92 16.11 -18.24
N GLU A 102 -12.05 15.11 -18.25
CA GLU A 102 -12.02 14.06 -19.27
C GLU A 102 -13.35 13.26 -19.31
N LEU A 103 -13.97 13.03 -18.16
CA LEU A 103 -15.26 12.35 -18.06
C LEU A 103 -16.37 13.19 -18.70
N LYS A 104 -16.40 14.52 -18.45
CA LYS A 104 -17.36 15.44 -19.07
C LYS A 104 -17.22 15.47 -20.59
N GLU A 105 -16.00 15.60 -21.10
CA GLU A 105 -15.74 15.59 -22.54
C GLU A 105 -16.19 14.28 -23.21
N LYS A 106 -15.94 13.16 -22.56
CA LYS A 106 -16.41 11.85 -23.06
C LYS A 106 -17.93 11.73 -23.02
N ALA A 107 -18.56 12.21 -21.95
CA ALA A 107 -20.02 12.22 -21.85
C ALA A 107 -20.65 13.08 -22.96
N LYS A 108 -20.08 14.26 -23.25
CA LYS A 108 -20.48 15.14 -24.33
C LYS A 108 -20.37 14.48 -25.71
N ALA A 109 -19.25 13.78 -25.97
CA ALA A 109 -19.02 13.12 -27.26
C ALA A 109 -20.03 12.00 -27.57
N TYR A 110 -20.71 11.46 -26.56
CA TYR A 110 -21.71 10.41 -26.75
C TYR A 110 -23.17 10.91 -26.75
N ASN A 111 -23.43 12.13 -26.29
CA ASN A 111 -24.75 12.71 -26.26
C ASN A 111 -24.67 14.23 -26.41
N ASP A 112 -24.92 14.73 -27.63
CA ASP A 112 -24.94 16.15 -27.95
C ASP A 112 -26.01 16.93 -27.18
N ASP A 113 -27.10 16.24 -26.72
CA ASP A 113 -28.18 16.80 -25.91
C ASP A 113 -27.89 16.78 -24.40
N ALA A 114 -26.75 16.26 -23.96
CA ALA A 114 -26.41 16.21 -22.52
C ALA A 114 -26.07 17.62 -22.01
N THR A 115 -27.10 18.39 -21.69
CA THR A 115 -27.03 19.66 -20.95
C THR A 115 -26.23 19.57 -19.64
N ALA A 116 -26.00 18.36 -19.14
CA ALA A 116 -25.16 18.06 -17.97
C ALA A 116 -23.67 18.25 -18.20
N ALA A 117 -23.23 18.55 -19.40
CA ALA A 117 -21.84 18.86 -19.69
C ALA A 117 -21.53 20.36 -19.57
N GLU A 118 -22.40 21.17 -18.97
CA GLU A 118 -22.11 22.54 -18.59
C GLU A 118 -20.86 22.62 -17.68
N GLU A 119 -20.10 23.69 -17.76
CA GLU A 119 -18.81 23.83 -17.08
C GLU A 119 -18.92 23.62 -15.57
N GLU A 120 -20.06 23.94 -14.95
CA GLU A 120 -20.31 23.90 -13.51
C GLU A 120 -21.07 22.64 -13.03
N SER A 121 -21.33 21.64 -13.88
CA SER A 121 -22.08 20.46 -13.44
C SER A 121 -21.33 19.64 -12.40
N THR A 122 -22.05 19.18 -11.37
CA THR A 122 -21.50 18.29 -10.34
C THR A 122 -21.45 16.83 -10.82
N PRO A 123 -20.65 15.96 -10.19
CA PRO A 123 -20.65 14.53 -10.49
C PRO A 123 -22.04 13.88 -10.50
N ALA A 124 -22.92 14.25 -9.56
CA ALA A 124 -24.26 13.67 -9.51
C ALA A 124 -25.13 14.15 -10.67
N GLN A 125 -25.08 15.43 -11.04
CA GLN A 125 -25.79 15.95 -12.20
C GLN A 125 -25.36 15.26 -13.49
N LEU A 126 -24.05 15.07 -13.68
CA LEU A 126 -23.53 14.33 -14.83
C LEU A 126 -24.02 12.88 -14.88
N VAL A 127 -23.99 12.18 -13.72
CA VAL A 127 -24.46 10.79 -13.63
C VAL A 127 -25.96 10.70 -13.90
N VAL A 128 -26.76 11.61 -13.35
CA VAL A 128 -28.22 11.65 -13.58
C VAL A 128 -28.52 11.86 -15.06
N ALA A 129 -27.90 12.84 -15.71
CA ALA A 129 -28.08 13.05 -17.14
C ALA A 129 -27.71 11.82 -17.98
N MET A 130 -26.65 11.12 -17.61
CA MET A 130 -26.26 9.87 -18.27
C MET A 130 -27.26 8.73 -18.00
N LEU A 131 -27.84 8.65 -16.79
CA LEU A 131 -28.87 7.68 -16.44
C LEU A 131 -30.16 7.95 -17.20
N ASP A 132 -30.61 9.19 -17.25
CA ASP A 132 -31.84 9.62 -17.93
C ASP A 132 -31.74 9.40 -19.45
N ALA A 133 -30.56 9.59 -20.01
CA ALA A 133 -30.26 9.25 -21.40
C ALA A 133 -30.12 7.73 -21.67
N GLY A 134 -30.13 6.90 -20.61
CA GLY A 134 -30.04 5.44 -20.72
C GLY A 134 -28.63 4.91 -21.04
N TYR A 135 -27.59 5.76 -20.95
CA TYR A 135 -26.22 5.41 -21.35
C TYR A 135 -25.31 4.91 -20.23
N ALA A 136 -25.61 5.21 -18.97
CA ALA A 136 -24.75 4.86 -17.84
C ALA A 136 -25.38 3.87 -16.89
N GLU A 137 -24.53 3.02 -16.29
CA GLU A 137 -24.85 2.21 -15.11
C GLU A 137 -24.15 2.80 -13.89
N ALA A 138 -24.91 3.45 -12.99
CA ALA A 138 -24.40 3.78 -11.67
C ALA A 138 -24.21 2.48 -10.85
N PRO A 139 -23.23 2.38 -9.96
CA PRO A 139 -22.29 3.42 -9.52
C PRO A 139 -20.93 3.43 -10.23
N ARG A 140 -20.75 2.75 -11.33
CA ARG A 140 -19.43 2.57 -11.95
C ARG A 140 -19.21 3.44 -13.20
N LEU A 141 -20.09 4.36 -13.50
CA LEU A 141 -20.01 5.22 -14.69
C LEU A 141 -19.69 4.44 -15.96
N ARG A 142 -20.42 3.35 -16.21
CA ARG A 142 -20.30 2.55 -17.42
C ARG A 142 -21.43 2.86 -18.37
N TRP A 143 -21.12 2.81 -19.64
CA TRP A 143 -22.16 2.78 -20.66
C TRP A 143 -22.97 1.49 -20.57
N ARG A 144 -24.23 1.59 -20.87
CA ARG A 144 -25.17 0.47 -20.88
C ARG A 144 -25.04 -0.37 -22.15
N THR A 145 -23.83 -0.78 -22.48
CA THR A 145 -23.57 -1.72 -23.58
C THR A 145 -23.14 -3.05 -23.00
N GLY A 146 -23.42 -4.16 -23.66
CA GLY A 146 -23.13 -5.50 -23.17
C GLY A 146 -21.63 -5.83 -23.00
N SER A 147 -20.74 -4.89 -23.26
CA SER A 147 -19.30 -5.11 -23.15
C SER A 147 -18.77 -4.74 -21.77
N LYS A 148 -18.01 -5.67 -21.15
CA LYS A 148 -17.33 -5.48 -19.86
C LYS A 148 -15.86 -5.12 -19.99
N LYS A 149 -15.34 -4.90 -21.20
CA LYS A 149 -13.95 -4.60 -21.43
C LYS A 149 -13.68 -3.09 -21.35
N PRO A 150 -12.59 -2.65 -20.70
CA PRO A 150 -12.26 -1.23 -20.57
C PRO A 150 -12.15 -0.46 -21.89
N ASP A 151 -11.69 -1.14 -22.93
CA ASP A 151 -11.46 -0.57 -24.27
C ASP A 151 -12.64 -0.79 -25.23
N ALA A 152 -13.74 -1.35 -24.73
CA ALA A 152 -14.90 -1.63 -25.54
C ALA A 152 -15.81 -0.40 -25.63
N GLU A 153 -16.47 -0.28 -26.74
CA GLU A 153 -17.49 0.76 -26.96
C GLU A 153 -18.49 0.77 -25.81
N GLY A 154 -18.74 1.96 -25.24
CA GLY A 154 -19.63 2.12 -24.11
C GLY A 154 -19.04 1.91 -22.72
N TYR A 155 -17.75 1.81 -22.59
CA TYR A 155 -17.07 1.77 -21.29
C TYR A 155 -16.29 3.06 -21.05
N LEU A 156 -16.56 3.73 -19.90
CA LEU A 156 -15.80 4.91 -19.48
C LEU A 156 -14.66 4.48 -18.56
N PRO A 157 -13.40 4.51 -19.00
CA PRO A 157 -12.25 4.09 -18.19
C PRO A 157 -11.87 5.13 -17.12
N VAL A 158 -12.67 6.17 -16.96
CA VAL A 158 -12.44 7.27 -16.00
C VAL A 158 -13.20 7.02 -14.73
N ARG A 159 -12.62 7.37 -13.60
CA ARG A 159 -13.21 7.27 -12.27
C ARG A 159 -13.30 8.63 -11.60
N LEU A 160 -14.30 8.84 -10.77
CA LEU A 160 -14.40 10.02 -9.92
C LEU A 160 -13.31 10.01 -8.86
N MET A 161 -12.70 11.16 -8.66
CA MET A 161 -11.76 11.42 -7.59
C MET A 161 -12.49 11.85 -6.33
N GLN A 162 -11.82 11.79 -5.17
CA GLN A 162 -12.44 12.27 -3.93
C GLN A 162 -12.68 13.77 -3.94
N GLU A 163 -11.80 14.53 -4.57
CA GLU A 163 -11.93 15.98 -4.73
C GLU A 163 -13.20 16.37 -5.51
N ASP A 164 -13.58 15.60 -6.53
CA ASP A 164 -14.80 15.84 -7.31
C ASP A 164 -16.05 15.70 -6.43
N ASN A 165 -16.15 14.60 -5.68
CA ASN A 165 -17.25 14.40 -4.74
C ASN A 165 -17.19 15.38 -3.55
N ALA A 166 -15.99 15.82 -3.15
CA ALA A 166 -15.82 16.82 -2.09
C ALA A 166 -16.35 18.19 -2.54
N ASN A 167 -16.09 18.59 -3.78
CA ASN A 167 -16.60 19.82 -4.36
C ASN A 167 -18.13 19.80 -4.45
N GLU A 168 -18.70 18.69 -4.91
CA GLU A 168 -20.15 18.51 -4.91
C GLU A 168 -20.72 18.60 -3.49
N LEU A 169 -20.12 17.94 -2.50
CA LEU A 169 -20.62 17.99 -1.12
C LEU A 169 -20.54 19.39 -0.51
N LYS A 170 -19.47 20.14 -0.82
CA LYS A 170 -19.38 21.56 -0.41
C LYS A 170 -20.50 22.39 -1.05
N GLN A 171 -20.79 22.14 -2.32
CA GLN A 171 -21.89 22.81 -3.00
C GLN A 171 -23.26 22.45 -2.36
N ILE A 172 -23.51 21.17 -2.08
CA ILE A 172 -24.71 20.73 -1.35
C ILE A 172 -24.83 21.49 -0.02
N PHE A 173 -23.80 21.52 0.81
CA PHE A 173 -23.86 22.22 2.10
C PHE A 173 -24.10 23.73 1.94
N ARG A 174 -23.53 24.35 0.91
CA ARG A 174 -23.73 25.77 0.61
C ARG A 174 -25.18 26.03 0.17
N VAL A 175 -25.70 25.25 -0.77
CA VAL A 175 -27.09 25.39 -1.27
C VAL A 175 -28.09 25.12 -0.16
N GLN A 176 -27.87 24.07 0.64
CA GLN A 176 -28.77 23.66 1.73
C GLN A 176 -28.55 24.47 3.03
N ARG A 177 -27.64 25.46 3.04
CA ARG A 177 -27.34 26.35 4.16
C ARG A 177 -26.99 25.60 5.46
N VAL A 178 -26.25 24.48 5.35
CA VAL A 178 -25.84 23.70 6.52
C VAL A 178 -24.83 24.47 7.36
N PRO A 179 -25.03 24.60 8.69
CA PRO A 179 -24.11 25.35 9.57
C PRO A 179 -22.69 24.81 9.60
N ALA A 180 -21.71 25.69 9.82
CA ALA A 180 -20.29 25.34 9.75
C ALA A 180 -19.84 24.33 10.83
N ASP A 181 -20.44 24.34 11.98
CA ASP A 181 -20.22 23.42 13.10
C ASP A 181 -20.79 22.02 12.84
N GLU A 182 -21.75 21.88 11.92
CA GLU A 182 -22.30 20.61 11.46
C GLU A 182 -21.56 20.08 10.22
N TRP A 183 -21.41 20.91 9.16
CA TRP A 183 -20.92 20.40 7.89
C TRP A 183 -19.45 19.96 7.94
N LYS A 184 -18.57 20.62 8.71
CA LYS A 184 -17.15 20.24 8.78
C LYS A 184 -16.92 18.84 9.38
N PRO A 185 -17.54 18.49 10.54
CA PRO A 185 -17.48 17.12 11.05
C PRO A 185 -18.09 16.07 10.11
N LEU A 186 -19.25 16.40 9.50
CA LEU A 186 -19.92 15.50 8.53
C LEU A 186 -19.05 15.27 7.30
N PHE A 187 -18.48 16.34 6.72
CA PHE A 187 -17.56 16.27 5.60
C PHE A 187 -16.35 15.36 5.90
N ARG A 188 -15.68 15.60 7.03
CA ARG A 188 -14.55 14.76 7.47
C ARG A 188 -14.95 13.31 7.65
N SER A 189 -16.13 13.03 8.18
CA SER A 189 -16.64 11.67 8.36
C SER A 189 -16.84 10.93 7.05
N VAL A 190 -17.26 11.62 5.99
CA VAL A 190 -17.43 11.05 4.63
C VAL A 190 -16.08 10.71 4.02
N PHE A 191 -15.12 11.64 4.05
CA PHE A 191 -13.86 11.51 3.33
C PHE A 191 -12.70 10.98 4.18
N TYR A 192 -12.77 11.10 5.51
CA TYR A 192 -11.74 10.57 6.39
C TYR A 192 -11.63 9.06 6.24
N ALA A 193 -10.55 8.64 5.64
CA ALA A 193 -10.18 7.25 5.62
C ALA A 193 -9.03 7.06 6.58
N VAL A 194 -9.24 6.36 7.66
CA VAL A 194 -8.12 5.76 8.36
C VAL A 194 -7.39 4.91 7.31
N SER A 195 -6.15 5.30 6.99
CA SER A 195 -5.34 4.54 6.06
C SER A 195 -5.31 3.09 6.53
N PRO A 196 -5.59 2.12 5.66
CA PRO A 196 -5.41 0.72 6.02
C PRO A 196 -3.98 0.40 6.43
N LYS A 197 -3.09 1.28 6.11
CA LYS A 197 -1.65 1.12 6.14
C LYS A 197 -1.08 1.36 7.54
N GLY A 198 -1.54 2.34 8.30
CA GLY A 198 -1.07 2.63 9.66
C GLY A 198 -1.48 1.60 10.74
N SER A 199 -2.53 0.81 10.52
CA SER A 199 -2.90 -0.25 11.48
C SER A 199 -1.95 -1.47 11.45
N ALA A 200 -1.09 -1.58 10.44
CA ALA A 200 -0.09 -2.64 10.37
C ALA A 200 1.09 -2.39 11.32
N GLU A 201 1.41 -1.14 11.61
CA GLU A 201 2.48 -0.75 12.53
C GLU A 201 2.23 -1.22 13.97
N GLN A 202 1.00 -1.17 14.43
CA GLN A 202 0.60 -1.60 15.78
C GLN A 202 0.67 -3.11 16.01
N ARG A 203 0.95 -3.91 14.96
CA ARG A 203 0.96 -5.38 15.00
C ARG A 203 2.28 -5.96 14.54
N VAL A 204 3.34 -5.19 14.59
CA VAL A 204 4.67 -5.66 14.20
C VAL A 204 5.21 -6.56 15.29
N GLY A 205 5.67 -7.77 14.92
CA GLY A 205 6.38 -8.65 15.84
C GLY A 205 7.71 -8.05 16.24
N GLN A 206 8.17 -8.43 17.43
CA GLN A 206 9.47 -8.02 17.95
C GLN A 206 10.60 -8.85 17.37
N ASP A 207 11.79 -8.28 17.32
CA ASP A 207 13.02 -8.97 16.95
C ASP A 207 13.37 -10.05 18.00
N PRO A 208 13.55 -11.32 17.62
CA PRO A 208 13.87 -12.36 18.60
C PRO A 208 15.28 -12.26 19.20
N LEU A 209 16.18 -11.45 18.61
CA LEU A 209 17.53 -11.19 19.13
C LEU A 209 17.63 -9.84 19.86
N ALA A 210 16.67 -8.94 19.64
CA ALA A 210 16.55 -7.63 20.28
C ALA A 210 15.06 -7.35 20.54
N PRO A 211 14.45 -7.92 21.59
CA PRO A 211 13.01 -7.90 21.84
C PRO A 211 12.39 -6.51 22.02
N GLU A 212 13.20 -5.50 22.30
CA GLU A 212 12.78 -4.09 22.38
C GLU A 212 12.57 -3.44 21.00
N GLN A 213 13.05 -4.09 19.94
CA GLN A 213 13.02 -3.55 18.58
C GLN A 213 11.98 -4.26 17.70
N ALA A 214 11.32 -3.47 16.87
CA ALA A 214 10.35 -4.01 15.91
C ALA A 214 11.05 -4.62 14.69
N ARG A 215 10.51 -5.69 14.14
CA ARG A 215 11.00 -6.34 12.91
C ARG A 215 10.97 -5.38 11.72
N ALA A 216 12.05 -5.38 10.94
CA ALA A 216 12.22 -4.55 9.74
C ALA A 216 11.22 -4.92 8.62
N LEU A 217 11.02 -4.00 7.68
CA LEU A 217 10.31 -4.29 6.43
C LEU A 217 11.18 -5.17 5.52
N LYS A 218 10.57 -6.07 4.77
CA LYS A 218 11.27 -6.76 3.67
C LYS A 218 11.66 -5.82 2.53
N ALA A 219 11.01 -4.67 2.45
CA ALA A 219 11.37 -3.61 1.52
C ALA A 219 12.59 -2.79 1.97
N SER A 220 12.96 -2.78 3.26
CA SER A 220 14.09 -2.00 3.77
C SER A 220 15.42 -2.42 3.12
N LEU A 221 16.30 -1.46 2.92
CA LEU A 221 17.64 -1.73 2.37
C LEU A 221 18.40 -2.70 3.27
N ALA A 222 18.37 -2.48 4.59
CA ALA A 222 19.03 -3.35 5.56
C ALA A 222 18.63 -4.83 5.43
N PHE A 223 17.35 -5.13 5.14
CA PHE A 223 16.93 -6.52 4.91
C PHE A 223 17.45 -7.08 3.59
N GLN A 224 17.48 -6.28 2.55
CA GLN A 224 17.92 -6.71 1.23
C GLN A 224 19.44 -6.89 1.21
N GLU A 225 20.18 -6.01 1.83
CA GLU A 225 21.63 -6.11 2.07
C GLU A 225 21.99 -7.35 2.89
N TYR A 226 21.25 -7.59 3.97
CA TYR A 226 21.39 -8.82 4.76
C TYR A 226 21.16 -10.07 3.91
N ARG A 227 20.16 -10.09 3.03
CA ARG A 227 19.93 -11.21 2.12
C ARG A 227 21.12 -11.43 1.17
N ILE A 228 21.66 -10.35 0.63
CA ILE A 228 22.85 -10.38 -0.23
C ILE A 228 24.03 -10.95 0.54
N ALA A 229 24.33 -10.41 1.73
CA ALA A 229 25.44 -10.88 2.57
C ALA A 229 25.29 -12.36 2.96
N ASN A 230 24.07 -12.77 3.34
CA ASN A 230 23.81 -14.18 3.68
C ASN A 230 24.01 -15.13 2.49
N VAL A 231 23.71 -14.71 1.26
CA VAL A 231 24.02 -15.51 0.07
C VAL A 231 25.53 -15.55 -0.16
N ILE A 232 26.23 -14.42 -0.08
CA ILE A 232 27.67 -14.31 -0.31
C ILE A 232 28.45 -15.21 0.65
N THR A 233 28.11 -15.26 1.93
CA THR A 233 28.81 -16.08 2.92
C THR A 233 28.66 -17.58 2.69
N ASN A 234 27.61 -17.98 1.97
CA ASN A 234 27.40 -19.40 1.59
C ASN A 234 28.09 -19.78 0.29
N LEU A 235 28.65 -18.83 -0.46
CA LEU A 235 29.40 -19.12 -1.67
C LEU A 235 30.70 -19.85 -1.34
N ARG A 236 31.09 -20.72 -2.25
CA ARG A 236 32.37 -21.45 -2.21
C ARG A 236 33.03 -21.40 -3.59
N ILE A 237 34.33 -21.31 -3.60
CA ILE A 237 35.14 -21.38 -4.82
C ILE A 237 35.86 -22.75 -4.87
N LYS A 238 35.73 -23.43 -5.98
CA LYS A 238 36.52 -24.61 -6.25
C LYS A 238 37.88 -24.19 -6.79
N ASP A 239 38.94 -24.46 -6.03
CA ASP A 239 40.29 -24.10 -6.40
C ASP A 239 40.91 -25.06 -7.45
N ALA A 240 42.17 -24.86 -7.78
CA ALA A 240 42.92 -25.69 -8.74
C ALA A 240 43.08 -27.14 -8.28
N SER A 241 43.09 -27.43 -6.97
CA SER A 241 43.14 -28.76 -6.38
C SER A 241 41.75 -29.43 -6.28
N ALA A 242 40.74 -28.83 -6.80
CA ALA A 242 39.35 -29.24 -6.74
C ALA A 242 38.73 -29.16 -5.30
N GLU A 243 39.40 -28.53 -4.35
CA GLU A 243 38.91 -28.29 -3.01
C GLU A 243 37.98 -27.06 -2.99
N LEU A 244 36.97 -27.07 -2.08
CA LEU A 244 36.04 -25.99 -1.89
C LEU A 244 36.55 -25.08 -0.75
N ARG A 245 36.83 -23.82 -1.04
CA ARG A 245 37.16 -22.81 -0.05
C ARG A 245 36.04 -21.76 0.14
N LYS A 246 35.99 -21.15 1.32
CA LYS A 246 35.18 -19.93 1.55
C LYS A 246 35.77 -18.77 0.72
N LEU A 247 34.94 -17.77 0.45
CA LEU A 247 35.41 -16.49 -0.09
C LEU A 247 36.22 -15.75 1.00
N THR A 248 37.27 -15.05 0.58
CA THR A 248 38.00 -14.12 1.45
C THR A 248 37.10 -12.89 1.76
N VAL A 249 37.48 -12.12 2.78
CA VAL A 249 36.77 -10.87 3.13
C VAL A 249 36.73 -9.90 1.95
N ASP A 250 37.86 -9.74 1.24
CA ASP A 250 37.98 -8.85 0.09
C ASP A 250 37.08 -9.33 -1.09
N GLU A 251 37.01 -10.63 -1.35
CA GLU A 251 36.13 -11.21 -2.36
C GLU A 251 34.67 -11.02 -2.00
N LYS A 252 34.30 -11.21 -0.71
CA LYS A 252 32.94 -10.95 -0.22
C LYS A 252 32.56 -9.49 -0.41
N GLN A 253 33.42 -8.56 0.00
CA GLN A 253 33.17 -7.14 -0.12
C GLN A 253 33.05 -6.72 -1.58
N SER A 254 33.93 -7.21 -2.43
CA SER A 254 33.88 -6.92 -3.87
C SER A 254 32.58 -7.37 -4.54
N ILE A 255 32.10 -8.58 -4.22
CA ILE A 255 30.79 -9.05 -4.71
C ILE A 255 29.66 -8.19 -4.14
N TYR A 256 29.71 -7.89 -2.85
CA TYR A 256 28.69 -7.11 -2.16
C TYR A 256 28.55 -5.72 -2.80
N ASP A 257 29.65 -5.01 -3.02
CA ASP A 257 29.67 -3.66 -3.60
C ASP A 257 29.06 -3.65 -5.01
N GLN A 258 29.30 -4.70 -5.80
CA GLN A 258 28.68 -4.84 -7.12
C GLN A 258 27.14 -5.05 -7.01
N LEU A 259 26.69 -5.87 -6.06
CA LEU A 259 25.27 -6.23 -5.91
C LEU A 259 24.42 -5.12 -5.25
N VAL A 260 25.02 -4.27 -4.41
CA VAL A 260 24.33 -3.13 -3.78
C VAL A 260 24.42 -1.86 -4.60
N SER A 261 25.29 -1.83 -5.62
CA SER A 261 25.40 -0.68 -6.51
C SER A 261 24.06 -0.42 -7.20
N PRO A 262 23.58 0.83 -7.23
CA PRO A 262 22.32 1.21 -7.87
C PRO A 262 22.45 1.27 -9.40
N SER A 263 22.87 0.17 -10.04
CA SER A 263 22.87 0.09 -11.50
C SER A 263 21.56 -0.53 -12.00
N SER A 264 21.08 -0.06 -13.14
CA SER A 264 19.94 -0.64 -13.85
C SER A 264 20.31 -1.93 -14.60
N GLU A 265 21.57 -2.28 -14.60
CA GLU A 265 22.09 -3.42 -15.38
C GLU A 265 21.89 -4.74 -14.62
N ASP A 266 21.52 -5.75 -15.37
CA ASP A 266 21.31 -7.08 -14.87
C ASP A 266 22.65 -7.80 -14.70
N ILE A 267 23.19 -7.81 -13.47
CA ILE A 267 24.41 -8.55 -13.12
C ILE A 267 24.06 -10.03 -12.99
N THR A 268 24.83 -10.88 -13.64
CA THR A 268 24.74 -12.35 -13.54
C THR A 268 25.85 -12.91 -12.64
N TRP A 269 25.72 -14.19 -12.26
CA TRP A 269 26.82 -14.87 -11.55
C TRP A 269 28.06 -15.02 -12.41
N SER A 270 27.94 -15.06 -13.74
CA SER A 270 29.08 -15.08 -14.65
C SER A 270 29.84 -13.78 -14.61
N ASP A 271 29.12 -12.63 -14.65
CA ASP A 271 29.76 -11.30 -14.59
C ASP A 271 30.54 -11.12 -13.29
N LEU A 272 29.96 -11.59 -12.16
CA LEU A 272 30.66 -11.54 -10.86
C LEU A 272 31.90 -12.45 -10.82
N CYS A 273 31.82 -13.63 -11.45
CA CYS A 273 32.98 -14.51 -11.55
C CYS A 273 34.07 -13.90 -12.42
N ASP A 274 33.72 -13.35 -13.57
CA ASP A 274 34.65 -12.67 -14.48
C ASP A 274 35.32 -11.46 -13.80
N PHE A 275 34.55 -10.69 -13.03
CA PHE A 275 35.05 -9.59 -12.23
C PHE A 275 36.11 -10.03 -11.19
N LEU A 276 35.90 -11.19 -10.57
CA LEU A 276 36.84 -11.76 -9.59
C LEU A 276 37.94 -12.61 -10.22
N GLY A 277 37.96 -12.82 -11.52
CA GLY A 277 38.92 -13.65 -12.23
C GLY A 277 38.71 -15.16 -12.08
N PHE A 278 37.48 -15.61 -11.78
CA PHE A 278 37.10 -17.02 -11.68
C PHE A 278 36.24 -17.47 -12.87
N LYS A 279 36.31 -18.75 -13.17
CA LYS A 279 35.36 -19.36 -14.09
C LYS A 279 34.04 -19.61 -13.37
N ARG A 280 32.91 -19.43 -14.05
CA ARG A 280 31.57 -19.69 -13.51
C ARG A 280 31.43 -21.11 -12.93
N SER A 281 32.08 -22.10 -13.52
CA SER A 281 32.09 -23.49 -13.06
C SER A 281 32.74 -23.72 -11.70
N GLN A 282 33.60 -22.80 -11.27
CA GLN A 282 34.28 -22.85 -9.98
C GLN A 282 33.40 -22.32 -8.82
N LEU A 283 32.39 -21.50 -9.12
CA LEU A 283 31.48 -20.94 -8.11
C LEU A 283 30.39 -21.95 -7.73
N LYS A 284 30.28 -22.25 -6.42
CA LYS A 284 29.30 -23.15 -5.80
C LYS A 284 28.51 -22.41 -4.70
N GLY A 285 27.37 -22.96 -4.29
CA GLY A 285 26.52 -22.39 -3.26
C GLY A 285 25.47 -21.39 -3.77
N VAL A 286 25.24 -21.33 -5.08
CA VAL A 286 24.31 -20.38 -5.72
C VAL A 286 22.92 -20.98 -6.02
N GLY A 287 22.68 -22.24 -5.70
CA GLY A 287 21.48 -22.97 -6.07
C GLY A 287 20.88 -23.84 -4.98
N SER A 288 19.71 -24.37 -5.25
CA SER A 288 19.12 -25.47 -4.48
C SER A 288 19.63 -26.81 -5.00
N LEU A 289 19.82 -27.76 -4.11
CA LEU A 289 20.10 -29.12 -4.50
C LEU A 289 18.87 -29.75 -5.16
N THR A 290 19.07 -30.46 -6.28
CA THR A 290 18.05 -31.30 -6.88
C THR A 290 17.90 -32.62 -6.10
N GLU A 291 16.85 -33.39 -6.34
CA GLU A 291 16.66 -34.73 -5.74
C GLU A 291 17.83 -35.67 -6.01
N ASP A 292 18.52 -35.48 -7.14
CA ASP A 292 19.71 -36.25 -7.53
C ASP A 292 21.02 -35.73 -6.91
N GLY A 293 20.94 -34.70 -6.02
CA GLY A 293 22.10 -34.11 -5.36
C GLY A 293 22.90 -33.12 -6.23
N GLU A 294 22.43 -32.80 -7.42
CA GLU A 294 23.04 -31.76 -8.26
C GLU A 294 22.58 -30.38 -7.90
N GLU A 295 23.46 -29.40 -7.97
CA GLU A 295 23.13 -28.00 -7.68
C GLU A 295 22.39 -27.34 -8.84
N ARG A 296 21.11 -27.03 -8.65
CA ARG A 296 20.32 -26.25 -9.60
C ARG A 296 20.65 -24.76 -9.41
N ILE A 297 21.44 -24.24 -10.31
CA ILE A 297 21.97 -22.88 -10.23
C ILE A 297 20.87 -21.86 -10.50
N SER A 298 20.65 -20.92 -9.57
CA SER A 298 19.90 -19.69 -9.86
C SER A 298 20.69 -18.88 -10.89
N SER A 299 20.02 -18.42 -11.95
CA SER A 299 20.66 -17.67 -13.02
C SER A 299 21.11 -16.27 -12.59
N ARG A 300 20.57 -15.73 -11.51
CA ARG A 300 20.82 -14.35 -11.07
C ARG A 300 21.08 -14.24 -9.58
N PRO A 301 22.05 -13.39 -9.17
CA PRO A 301 22.30 -13.08 -7.77
C PRO A 301 21.14 -12.26 -7.15
N PRO A 302 21.02 -12.22 -5.81
CA PRO A 302 20.09 -11.35 -5.14
C PRO A 302 20.45 -9.87 -5.36
N ARG A 303 19.43 -9.00 -5.33
CA ARG A 303 19.57 -7.57 -5.56
C ARG A 303 18.82 -6.74 -4.54
N LEU A 304 19.07 -5.44 -4.54
CA LEU A 304 18.25 -4.43 -3.86
C LEU A 304 16.94 -4.24 -4.62
N THR A 305 15.99 -5.16 -4.40
CA THR A 305 14.71 -5.20 -5.13
C THR A 305 13.94 -3.89 -5.02
N SER A 306 13.99 -3.19 -3.88
CA SER A 306 13.32 -1.89 -3.71
C SER A 306 13.94 -0.82 -4.60
N VAL A 307 15.26 -0.77 -4.70
CA VAL A 307 15.97 0.14 -5.62
C VAL A 307 15.62 -0.19 -7.06
N GLN A 308 15.67 -1.47 -7.43
CA GLN A 308 15.29 -1.91 -8.76
C GLN A 308 13.88 -1.48 -9.14
N ARG A 309 12.89 -1.64 -8.24
CA ARG A 309 11.50 -1.21 -8.47
C ARG A 309 11.37 0.31 -8.65
N ILE A 310 12.20 1.10 -7.98
CA ILE A 310 12.28 2.55 -8.18
C ILE A 310 12.80 2.87 -9.58
N TYR A 311 13.88 2.24 -10.01
CA TYR A 311 14.49 2.45 -11.32
C TYR A 311 13.65 1.90 -12.48
N GLU A 312 12.83 0.89 -12.25
CA GLU A 312 11.88 0.30 -13.20
C GLU A 312 10.48 0.92 -13.13
N SER A 313 10.28 1.96 -12.32
CA SER A 313 8.97 2.61 -12.17
C SER A 313 8.46 3.21 -13.48
N ASP A 314 7.17 3.54 -13.53
CA ASP A 314 6.54 4.13 -14.73
C ASP A 314 7.28 5.39 -15.22
N ASN A 315 7.38 5.57 -16.52
CA ASN A 315 8.14 6.65 -17.16
C ASN A 315 7.73 8.04 -16.67
N LYS A 316 6.46 8.26 -16.27
CA LYS A 316 5.98 9.54 -15.76
C LYS A 316 6.59 9.92 -14.41
N ILE A 317 6.97 8.93 -13.60
CA ILE A 317 7.54 9.16 -12.26
C ILE A 317 9.03 8.77 -12.17
N ARG A 318 9.53 7.91 -13.05
CA ARG A 318 10.89 7.37 -12.97
C ARG A 318 11.94 8.47 -12.90
N LYS A 319 11.91 9.42 -13.84
CA LYS A 319 12.95 10.46 -13.90
C LYS A 319 13.04 11.30 -12.63
N PRO A 320 11.95 11.90 -12.12
CA PRO A 320 12.02 12.67 -10.88
C PRO A 320 12.31 11.78 -9.65
N LEU A 321 11.77 10.57 -9.57
CA LEU A 321 11.97 9.67 -8.43
C LEU A 321 13.43 9.18 -8.36
N VAL A 322 14.03 8.80 -9.48
CA VAL A 322 15.44 8.39 -9.53
C VAL A 322 16.37 9.58 -9.25
N ALA A 323 16.03 10.78 -9.72
CA ALA A 323 16.82 11.99 -9.42
C ALA A 323 16.81 12.28 -7.91
N TRP A 324 15.62 12.24 -7.29
CA TRP A 324 15.48 12.39 -5.84
C TRP A 324 16.27 11.28 -5.10
N TRP A 325 16.11 10.02 -5.50
CA TRP A 325 16.82 8.89 -4.90
C TRP A 325 18.34 9.05 -4.90
N LYS A 326 18.91 9.54 -5.99
CA LYS A 326 20.35 9.76 -6.11
C LYS A 326 20.91 10.87 -5.21
N SER A 327 20.09 11.83 -4.84
CA SER A 327 20.46 12.94 -3.97
C SER A 327 20.13 12.72 -2.49
N ALA A 328 19.26 11.75 -2.19
CA ALA A 328 18.78 11.46 -0.86
C ALA A 328 19.81 10.66 -0.04
N SER A 329 19.79 10.87 1.27
CA SER A 329 20.56 10.09 2.25
C SER A 329 19.93 8.74 2.56
N ASP A 330 20.64 7.84 3.21
CA ASP A 330 20.16 6.52 3.60
C ASP A 330 18.90 6.58 4.49
N ASN A 331 18.80 7.55 5.36
CA ASN A 331 17.62 7.76 6.20
C ASN A 331 16.41 8.20 5.38
N GLU A 332 16.63 9.06 4.38
CA GLU A 332 15.56 9.48 3.46
C GLU A 332 15.13 8.34 2.53
N HIS A 333 16.06 7.49 2.09
CA HIS A 333 15.73 6.26 1.37
C HIS A 333 14.79 5.37 2.19
N GLU A 334 15.12 5.12 3.46
CA GLU A 334 14.25 4.30 4.33
C GLU A 334 12.89 4.97 4.59
N ALA A 335 12.84 6.30 4.73
CA ALA A 335 11.59 7.04 4.87
C ALA A 335 10.71 6.88 3.62
N MET A 336 11.27 7.03 2.42
CA MET A 336 10.56 6.82 1.15
C MET A 336 10.08 5.37 1.01
N ILE A 337 10.91 4.38 1.34
CA ILE A 337 10.52 2.95 1.32
C ILE A 337 9.33 2.70 2.25
N ARG A 338 9.31 3.30 3.44
CA ARG A 338 8.18 3.18 4.38
C ARG A 338 6.91 3.80 3.81
N LEU A 339 7.01 4.99 3.19
CA LEU A 339 5.88 5.64 2.53
C LEU A 339 5.34 4.80 1.36
N LEU A 340 6.22 4.32 0.47
CA LEU A 340 5.85 3.49 -0.67
C LEU A 340 5.31 2.11 -0.26
N SER A 341 5.85 1.52 0.81
CA SER A 341 5.34 0.25 1.38
C SER A 341 3.99 0.42 2.06
N ASN A 342 3.52 1.66 2.22
CA ASN A 342 2.23 1.96 2.83
C ASN A 342 2.08 1.45 4.27
N THR A 343 3.14 1.43 5.01
CA THR A 343 3.17 0.99 6.41
C THR A 343 2.91 2.13 7.38
N VAL A 344 3.11 3.37 6.94
CA VAL A 344 2.84 4.58 7.72
C VAL A 344 1.61 5.32 7.21
N ASP A 345 0.99 6.08 8.09
CA ASP A 345 -0.08 7.03 7.75
C ASP A 345 0.59 8.37 7.43
N ILE A 346 0.49 8.81 6.19
CA ILE A 346 1.16 10.05 5.77
C ILE A 346 0.74 11.27 6.59
N ASP A 347 -0.52 11.33 7.00
CA ASP A 347 -1.03 12.44 7.81
C ASP A 347 -0.34 12.51 9.18
N LYS A 348 0.11 11.36 9.71
CA LYS A 348 0.82 11.27 11.00
C LYS A 348 2.30 11.59 10.91
N VAL A 349 2.92 11.34 9.76
CA VAL A 349 4.37 11.51 9.59
C VAL A 349 4.75 12.82 8.91
N ARG A 350 3.77 13.66 8.54
CA ARG A 350 4.05 14.96 7.90
C ARG A 350 4.84 15.93 8.78
N GLU A 351 4.66 15.83 10.10
CA GLU A 351 5.39 16.66 11.06
C GLU A 351 6.72 16.03 11.51
N ASP A 352 7.00 14.81 11.07
CA ASP A 352 8.22 14.08 11.42
C ASP A 352 9.34 14.45 10.44
N VAL A 353 10.39 15.07 10.98
CA VAL A 353 11.59 15.53 10.23
C VAL A 353 12.24 14.39 9.42
N ALA A 354 12.15 13.14 9.89
CA ALA A 354 12.69 11.99 9.17
C ALA A 354 12.02 11.76 7.80
N TYR A 355 10.82 12.27 7.58
CA TYR A 355 10.08 12.15 6.32
C TYR A 355 10.06 13.43 5.48
N ALA A 356 10.62 14.54 5.98
CA ALA A 356 10.47 15.88 5.38
C ALA A 356 10.83 15.90 3.89
N SER A 357 11.99 15.39 3.52
CA SER A 357 12.47 15.35 2.11
C SER A 357 11.57 14.49 1.22
N ALA A 358 11.14 13.32 1.70
CA ALA A 358 10.25 12.43 0.96
C ALA A 358 8.84 13.06 0.78
N ILE A 359 8.35 13.78 1.79
CA ILE A 359 7.06 14.48 1.74
C ILE A 359 7.14 15.67 0.80
N GLU A 360 8.22 16.46 0.85
CA GLU A 360 8.45 17.58 -0.08
C GLU A 360 8.46 17.09 -1.54
N PHE A 361 9.17 15.99 -1.80
CA PHE A 361 9.14 15.37 -3.12
C PHE A 361 7.71 14.98 -3.55
N ILE A 362 6.96 14.31 -2.66
CA ILE A 362 5.58 13.86 -2.93
C ILE A 362 4.64 15.05 -3.18
N ASP A 363 4.76 16.12 -2.39
CA ASP A 363 3.92 17.31 -2.50
C ASP A 363 4.19 18.11 -3.80
N GLY A 364 5.40 17.99 -4.36
CA GLY A 364 5.77 18.57 -5.65
C GLY A 364 5.24 17.82 -6.88
N LEU A 365 4.61 16.64 -6.70
CA LEU A 365 4.11 15.83 -7.80
C LEU A 365 2.66 16.16 -8.16
N ASP A 366 2.34 16.12 -9.46
CA ASP A 366 0.96 16.17 -9.94
C ASP A 366 0.20 14.85 -9.66
N ASP A 367 -1.11 14.83 -9.84
CA ASP A 367 -1.96 13.67 -9.51
C ASP A 367 -1.68 12.45 -10.40
N ASP A 368 -1.27 12.66 -11.65
CA ASP A 368 -0.87 11.57 -12.55
C ASP A 368 0.42 10.90 -12.05
N ALA A 369 1.42 11.69 -11.70
CA ALA A 369 2.69 11.21 -11.13
C ALA A 369 2.46 10.53 -9.78
N LEU A 370 1.61 11.11 -8.90
CA LEU A 370 1.23 10.49 -7.63
C LEU A 370 0.53 9.15 -7.81
N THR A 371 -0.34 9.03 -8.81
CA THR A 371 -1.01 7.76 -9.14
C THR A 371 0.02 6.69 -9.55
N LYS A 372 1.03 7.10 -10.31
CA LYS A 372 2.11 6.20 -10.73
C LYS A 372 3.06 5.87 -9.59
N LEU A 373 3.32 6.81 -8.69
CA LEU A 373 4.07 6.55 -7.46
C LEU A 373 3.38 5.50 -6.59
N ASP A 374 2.04 5.56 -6.45
CA ASP A 374 1.25 4.53 -5.70
C ASP A 374 1.30 3.14 -6.35
N SER A 375 1.67 3.06 -7.62
CA SER A 375 1.83 1.79 -8.35
C SER A 375 3.19 1.13 -8.17
N VAL A 376 4.16 1.79 -7.54
CA VAL A 376 5.47 1.19 -7.23
C VAL A 376 5.26 0.09 -6.18
N ASP A 377 5.44 -1.16 -6.61
CA ASP A 377 5.17 -2.35 -5.79
C ASP A 377 6.46 -2.83 -5.12
N LEU A 378 6.65 -2.44 -3.87
CA LEU A 378 7.79 -2.86 -3.06
C LEU A 378 7.53 -4.20 -2.36
N PRO A 379 8.59 -4.95 -2.00
CA PRO A 379 8.47 -6.22 -1.29
C PRO A 379 7.62 -6.08 -0.02
N SER A 380 6.57 -6.89 0.09
CA SER A 380 5.64 -6.85 1.22
C SER A 380 6.07 -7.75 2.38
N GLY A 381 5.62 -7.43 3.59
CA GLY A 381 5.86 -8.21 4.80
C GLY A 381 7.03 -7.74 5.65
N ARG A 382 7.27 -8.47 6.76
CA ARG A 382 8.33 -8.17 7.73
C ARG A 382 9.44 -9.23 7.68
N ALA A 383 10.66 -8.79 7.97
CA ALA A 383 11.82 -9.64 8.19
C ALA A 383 11.71 -10.38 9.53
N ALA A 384 12.65 -11.28 9.80
CA ALA A 384 12.75 -11.95 11.09
C ALA A 384 13.35 -11.03 12.17
N TYR A 385 14.18 -10.07 11.77
CA TYR A 385 14.97 -9.23 12.66
C TYR A 385 14.67 -7.74 12.46
N SER A 386 15.13 -6.90 13.40
CA SER A 386 15.11 -5.44 13.31
C SER A 386 16.13 -4.90 12.31
N VAL A 387 16.03 -3.62 11.95
CA VAL A 387 17.01 -2.97 11.06
C VAL A 387 18.42 -3.04 11.65
N GLU A 388 18.57 -2.73 12.93
CA GLU A 388 19.86 -2.73 13.61
C GLU A 388 20.48 -4.12 13.67
N THR A 389 19.69 -5.14 14.01
CA THR A 389 20.16 -6.54 14.01
C THR A 389 20.59 -6.98 12.62
N LEU A 390 19.81 -6.64 11.58
CA LEU A 390 20.15 -6.96 10.19
C LEU A 390 21.48 -6.32 9.77
N GLN A 391 21.69 -5.05 10.11
CA GLN A 391 22.94 -4.33 9.83
C GLN A 391 24.15 -4.94 10.56
N LYS A 392 24.00 -5.30 11.84
CA LYS A 392 25.06 -5.97 12.62
C LYS A 392 25.42 -7.33 12.00
N LEU A 393 24.41 -8.15 11.67
CA LEU A 393 24.63 -9.45 11.03
C LEU A 393 25.28 -9.30 9.65
N THR A 394 24.83 -8.35 8.83
CA THR A 394 25.42 -8.04 7.52
C THR A 394 26.90 -7.71 7.65
N ARG A 395 27.24 -6.79 8.55
CA ARG A 395 28.63 -6.40 8.79
C ARG A 395 29.47 -7.59 9.24
N GLN A 396 29.01 -8.37 10.23
CA GLN A 396 29.74 -9.52 10.74
C GLN A 396 30.03 -10.53 9.63
N MET A 397 29.02 -10.90 8.85
CA MET A 397 29.14 -11.86 7.76
C MET A 397 30.09 -11.40 6.64
N LEU A 398 30.18 -10.10 6.36
CA LEU A 398 31.04 -9.56 5.30
C LEU A 398 32.48 -9.35 5.77
N THR A 399 32.70 -9.01 7.05
CA THR A 399 34.04 -8.66 7.58
C THR A 399 34.74 -9.79 8.29
N THR A 400 34.12 -10.95 8.46
CA THR A 400 34.72 -12.12 9.10
C THR A 400 34.41 -13.38 8.27
N ASP A 401 34.91 -14.54 8.69
CA ASP A 401 34.60 -15.83 8.10
C ASP A 401 33.28 -16.46 8.60
N ASP A 402 32.56 -15.73 9.47
CA ASP A 402 31.33 -16.20 10.05
C ASP A 402 30.23 -16.34 9.01
N ASP A 403 29.52 -17.45 9.05
CA ASP A 403 28.20 -17.55 8.41
C ASP A 403 27.10 -16.95 9.31
N LEU A 404 25.87 -17.00 8.88
CA LEU A 404 24.75 -16.44 9.66
C LEU A 404 24.61 -17.09 11.04
N HIS A 405 24.90 -18.39 11.17
CA HIS A 405 24.78 -19.08 12.44
C HIS A 405 25.89 -18.64 13.41
N GLU A 406 27.12 -18.58 12.93
CA GLU A 406 28.28 -18.12 13.66
C GLU A 406 28.16 -16.63 14.04
N ALA A 407 27.73 -15.79 13.10
CA ALA A 407 27.50 -14.37 13.35
C ALA A 407 26.46 -14.11 14.46
N ARG A 408 25.38 -14.91 14.52
CA ARG A 408 24.41 -14.82 15.62
C ARG A 408 25.01 -15.21 16.97
N LYS A 409 25.84 -16.25 17.02
CA LYS A 409 26.52 -16.67 18.23
C LYS A 409 27.49 -15.58 18.72
N THR A 410 28.28 -15.04 17.82
CA THR A 410 29.30 -14.03 18.12
C THR A 410 28.65 -12.72 18.62
N LEU A 411 27.59 -12.24 17.94
CA LEU A 411 27.00 -10.93 18.23
C LEU A 411 25.96 -10.94 19.35
N PHE A 412 25.22 -12.04 19.50
CA PHE A 412 24.06 -12.12 20.39
C PHE A 412 24.19 -13.22 21.45
N ASN A 413 25.33 -13.87 21.52
CA ASN A 413 25.65 -14.91 22.52
C ASN A 413 24.60 -16.02 22.61
N VAL A 414 24.03 -16.39 21.46
CA VAL A 414 23.03 -17.48 21.38
C VAL A 414 23.73 -18.85 21.32
N THR A 415 23.04 -19.89 21.79
CA THR A 415 23.56 -21.27 21.78
C THR A 415 23.40 -21.92 20.38
N ASP A 416 24.10 -23.02 20.12
CA ASP A 416 23.96 -23.80 18.88
C ASP A 416 22.55 -24.32 18.65
N SER A 417 21.83 -24.59 19.71
CA SER A 417 20.44 -25.04 19.68
C SER A 417 19.41 -23.90 19.51
N TRP A 418 19.85 -22.64 19.57
CA TRP A 418 18.93 -21.52 19.45
C TRP A 418 18.20 -21.53 18.12
N ARG A 419 16.90 -21.33 18.18
CA ARG A 419 16.04 -21.13 17.02
C ARG A 419 15.20 -19.88 17.26
N PRO A 420 14.89 -19.09 16.22
CA PRO A 420 13.94 -18.02 16.36
C PRO A 420 12.67 -18.56 16.99
N PRO A 421 12.06 -17.82 17.96
CA PRO A 421 10.76 -18.21 18.49
C PRO A 421 9.81 -18.48 17.33
N ALA A 422 9.12 -19.61 17.34
CA ALA A 422 8.06 -19.88 16.38
C ALA A 422 7.07 -18.71 16.43
N ASP A 423 6.69 -18.19 15.27
CA ASP A 423 5.63 -17.20 15.23
C ASP A 423 4.41 -17.79 15.94
N PRO A 424 3.71 -17.02 16.81
CA PRO A 424 2.51 -17.50 17.46
C PRO A 424 1.59 -18.07 16.38
N ILE A 425 1.10 -19.29 16.61
CA ILE A 425 0.29 -20.01 15.63
C ILE A 425 -0.83 -19.10 15.12
N GLY A 426 -0.65 -18.65 13.89
CA GLY A 426 -1.60 -17.82 13.18
C GLY A 426 -1.52 -16.34 13.48
N GLU A 427 -0.95 -15.59 12.56
CA GLU A 427 -1.35 -14.18 12.39
C GLU A 427 -2.88 -14.12 12.22
N PRO A 428 -3.55 -13.10 12.79
CA PRO A 428 -4.98 -12.92 12.58
C PRO A 428 -5.29 -12.93 11.08
N LEU A 429 -6.00 -13.95 10.63
CA LEU A 429 -6.34 -14.15 9.21
C LEU A 429 -7.45 -13.20 8.74
N GLY A 430 -7.95 -12.33 9.65
CA GLY A 430 -9.05 -11.40 9.39
C GLY A 430 -10.41 -12.09 9.26
N ASN A 431 -10.50 -13.36 9.67
CA ASN A 431 -11.75 -14.08 9.85
C ASN A 431 -12.00 -14.24 11.36
N PRO A 432 -12.99 -13.54 11.95
CA PRO A 432 -13.22 -13.57 13.39
C PRO A 432 -13.42 -14.99 13.97
N SER A 433 -14.01 -15.89 13.18
CA SER A 433 -14.22 -17.27 13.62
C SER A 433 -12.91 -18.06 13.63
N VAL A 434 -12.11 -17.94 12.57
CA VAL A 434 -10.80 -18.58 12.48
C VAL A 434 -9.83 -17.96 13.49
N ASP A 435 -9.82 -16.64 13.63
CA ASP A 435 -8.96 -15.93 14.59
C ASP A 435 -9.29 -16.31 16.03
N ARG A 436 -10.57 -16.59 16.32
CA ARG A 436 -11.00 -17.11 17.65
C ARG A 436 -10.49 -18.53 17.90
N VAL A 437 -10.59 -19.41 16.90
CA VAL A 437 -10.06 -20.78 16.97
C VAL A 437 -8.55 -20.75 17.16
N LEU A 438 -7.83 -19.96 16.36
CA LEU A 438 -6.37 -19.82 16.47
C LEU A 438 -5.94 -19.30 17.85
N LYS A 439 -6.66 -18.32 18.41
CA LYS A 439 -6.40 -17.83 19.77
C LYS A 439 -6.61 -18.91 20.83
N ASN A 440 -7.63 -19.76 20.67
CA ASN A 440 -7.88 -20.86 21.59
C ASN A 440 -6.80 -21.94 21.48
N VAL A 441 -6.41 -22.29 20.25
CA VAL A 441 -5.31 -23.24 20.00
C VAL A 441 -4.01 -22.70 20.59
N ASN A 442 -3.70 -21.44 20.38
CA ASN A 442 -2.50 -20.79 20.94
C ASN A 442 -2.50 -20.85 22.49
N ARG A 443 -3.63 -20.51 23.11
CA ARG A 443 -3.79 -20.59 24.56
C ARG A 443 -3.60 -22.02 25.08
N TYR A 444 -4.15 -23.01 24.37
CA TYR A 444 -3.97 -24.41 24.69
C TYR A 444 -2.51 -24.83 24.61
N LEU A 445 -1.82 -24.49 23.51
CA LEU A 445 -0.41 -24.81 23.31
C LEU A 445 0.49 -24.14 24.36
N MET A 446 0.23 -22.88 24.72
CA MET A 446 0.95 -22.20 25.79
C MET A 446 0.75 -22.90 27.15
N ASN A 447 -0.45 -23.37 27.45
CA ASN A 447 -0.72 -24.13 28.66
C ASN A 447 -0.01 -25.50 28.66
N CYS A 448 0.03 -26.16 27.51
CA CYS A 448 0.79 -27.41 27.35
C CYS A 448 2.29 -27.16 27.56
N GLN A 449 2.83 -26.09 26.96
CA GLN A 449 4.23 -25.71 27.13
C GLN A 449 4.59 -25.38 28.57
N GLN A 450 3.71 -24.68 29.31
CA GLN A 450 3.92 -24.41 30.73
C GLN A 450 3.92 -25.67 31.56
N ARG A 451 3.07 -26.65 31.20
CA ARG A 451 2.87 -27.88 32.02
C ARG A 451 3.90 -28.98 31.69
N TRP A 452 4.34 -29.10 30.47
CA TRP A 452 5.22 -30.17 29.97
C TRP A 452 6.53 -29.74 29.36
N GLY A 453 6.80 -28.44 29.33
CA GLY A 453 7.97 -27.89 28.64
C GLY A 453 7.80 -27.81 27.12
N ASN A 454 8.84 -27.34 26.44
CA ASN A 454 8.84 -27.31 24.98
C ASN A 454 8.83 -28.73 24.43
N PRO A 455 7.99 -29.05 23.44
CA PRO A 455 8.09 -30.31 22.72
C PRO A 455 9.48 -30.37 22.05
N VAL A 456 10.13 -31.50 22.17
CA VAL A 456 11.43 -31.80 21.57
C VAL A 456 11.28 -31.92 20.07
#